data_f9fa7b32639d4a7aa2bfaaf58f30d0b1
#
_entry.id   f9fa7b32639d4a7aa2bfaaf58f30d0b1
#
_cell.length_a   1.000
_cell.length_b   1.000
_cell.length_c   1.000
_cell.angle_alpha   90.00
_cell.angle_beta   90.00
_cell.angle_gamma   90.00
#
_symmetry.space_group_name_H-M   'P 1'
#
loop_
_entity.id
_entity.type
_entity.pdbx_description
1 polymer ?
#
loop_
_entity_poly.entity_id
_entity_poly.type
_entity_poly.pdbx_seq_one_letter_code
_entity_poly.pdbx_strand_id
1 'polypeptide(L)'
;VAGNVATADAAKFLAKAGVDGVKVGIGPGSICTTRIVAGVGYPQLSAINNVYNALKGSNITIVADGGVKHTGDITKAIAAGADCVMLGSMLAGTLESPGETIIYEGRKFKTYRGMGSVEAMEKGSKERYFQSSIKDKNKLVPEGIVGRVPYKGSLVESMFQFTGGLKSGMGLSLIHISEPTRLAS
;
A
#
# COMPACT_ATOMS: atom_id res chain seq x y z
N VAL A 1 -4.21 -8.56 12.58
CA VAL A 1 -3.37 -8.35 11.37
C VAL A 1 -1.99 -7.93 11.80
N ALA A 2 -0.95 -8.59 11.27
CA ALA A 2 0.45 -8.29 11.54
C ALA A 2 1.23 -8.01 10.24
N GLY A 3 2.40 -7.42 10.34
CA GLY A 3 3.29 -7.08 9.21
C GLY A 3 4.10 -5.81 9.47
N ASN A 4 4.81 -5.28 8.47
CA ASN A 4 4.75 -5.69 7.08
C ASN A 4 5.82 -6.74 6.79
N VAL A 5 5.51 -7.65 5.88
CA VAL A 5 6.44 -8.68 5.39
C VAL A 5 6.54 -8.62 3.86
N ALA A 6 7.57 -9.26 3.31
CA ALA A 6 7.77 -9.36 1.85
C ALA A 6 8.18 -10.78 1.41
N THR A 7 8.50 -11.66 2.34
CA THR A 7 9.03 -12.99 2.06
C THR A 7 8.10 -14.10 2.54
N ALA A 8 8.18 -15.26 1.90
CA ALA A 8 7.45 -16.46 2.28
C ALA A 8 7.72 -16.88 3.73
N ASP A 9 8.99 -16.83 4.16
CA ASP A 9 9.39 -17.29 5.49
C ASP A 9 8.84 -16.37 6.59
N ALA A 10 8.88 -15.05 6.38
CA ALA A 10 8.30 -14.09 7.32
C ALA A 10 6.77 -14.28 7.42
N ALA A 11 6.09 -14.54 6.32
CA ALA A 11 4.65 -14.81 6.32
C ALA A 11 4.31 -16.10 7.09
N LYS A 12 5.08 -17.18 6.87
CA LYS A 12 4.93 -18.44 7.61
C LYS A 12 5.21 -18.29 9.11
N PHE A 13 6.19 -17.44 9.48
CA PHE A 13 6.49 -17.14 10.87
C PHE A 13 5.28 -16.46 11.55
N LEU A 14 4.69 -15.45 10.93
CA LEU A 14 3.50 -14.79 11.45
C LEU A 14 2.29 -15.75 11.50
N ALA A 15 2.13 -16.60 10.49
CA ALA A 15 1.07 -17.61 10.47
C ALA A 15 1.16 -18.57 11.69
N LYS A 16 2.37 -19.04 12.01
CA LYS A 16 2.63 -19.87 13.20
C LYS A 16 2.35 -19.14 14.51
N ALA A 17 2.47 -17.82 14.53
CA ALA A 17 2.14 -16.98 15.68
C ALA A 17 0.62 -16.78 15.86
N GLY A 18 -0.23 -17.29 14.93
CA GLY A 18 -1.68 -17.26 15.05
C GLY A 18 -2.32 -15.96 14.59
N VAL A 19 -1.77 -15.28 13.59
CA VAL A 19 -2.39 -14.07 13.02
C VAL A 19 -3.53 -14.42 12.06
N ASP A 20 -4.57 -13.57 12.00
CA ASP A 20 -5.68 -13.71 11.07
C ASP A 20 -5.42 -13.03 9.72
N GLY A 21 -4.44 -12.16 9.67
CA GLY A 21 -4.08 -11.44 8.45
C GLY A 21 -2.64 -10.97 8.43
N VAL A 22 -2.06 -10.93 7.24
CA VAL A 22 -0.67 -10.53 6.99
C VAL A 22 -0.63 -9.34 6.04
N LYS A 23 0.04 -8.27 6.45
CA LYS A 23 0.25 -7.07 5.64
C LYS A 23 1.57 -7.17 4.87
N VAL A 24 1.48 -7.06 3.53
CA VAL A 24 2.58 -7.29 2.59
C VAL A 24 3.02 -5.99 1.94
N GLY A 25 4.29 -5.68 2.07
CA GLY A 25 4.91 -4.52 1.42
C GLY A 25 6.01 -3.89 2.25
N ILE A 26 7.22 -3.83 1.70
CA ILE A 26 8.39 -3.17 2.29
C ILE A 26 8.85 -2.05 1.35
N GLY A 27 8.61 -0.82 1.76
CA GLY A 27 9.04 0.39 1.06
C GLY A 27 8.31 0.78 -0.23
N PRO A 28 7.09 0.26 -0.59
CA PRO A 28 6.45 0.61 -1.85
C PRO A 28 5.64 1.91 -1.81
N GLY A 29 5.41 2.49 -0.63
CA GLY A 29 4.61 3.70 -0.47
C GLY A 29 5.19 4.91 -1.20
N SER A 30 4.32 5.77 -1.74
CA SER A 30 4.72 6.95 -2.53
C SER A 30 5.50 8.01 -1.75
N ILE A 31 5.29 8.06 -0.44
CA ILE A 31 5.97 8.98 0.50
C ILE A 31 6.98 8.25 1.39
N CYS A 32 7.23 6.96 1.12
CA CYS A 32 8.22 6.14 1.81
C CYS A 32 9.58 6.30 1.13
N THR A 33 10.61 6.58 1.91
CA THR A 33 12.00 6.69 1.44
C THR A 33 12.90 5.58 1.98
N THR A 34 12.35 4.54 2.61
CA THR A 34 13.10 3.39 3.15
C THR A 34 14.01 2.77 2.09
N ARG A 35 13.56 2.63 0.85
CA ARG A 35 14.36 2.09 -0.25
C ARG A 35 15.58 2.94 -0.59
N ILE A 36 15.50 4.24 -0.35
CA ILE A 36 16.58 5.20 -0.63
C ILE A 36 17.49 5.34 0.58
N VAL A 37 16.91 5.54 1.77
CA VAL A 37 17.63 5.84 3.00
C VAL A 37 18.26 4.58 3.62
N ALA A 38 17.51 3.49 3.68
CA ALA A 38 17.96 2.23 4.28
C ALA A 38 18.42 1.19 3.23
N GLY A 39 18.16 1.42 1.94
CA GLY A 39 18.46 0.46 0.88
C GLY A 39 17.62 -0.83 0.95
N VAL A 40 16.52 -0.81 1.71
CA VAL A 40 15.67 -1.97 1.96
C VAL A 40 14.35 -1.83 1.21
N GLY A 41 13.95 -2.88 0.50
CA GLY A 41 12.69 -2.94 -0.21
C GLY A 41 12.54 -4.25 -0.97
N TYR A 42 11.32 -4.49 -1.44
CA TYR A 42 11.00 -5.67 -2.25
C TYR A 42 10.00 -5.29 -3.35
N PRO A 43 10.07 -5.85 -4.57
CA PRO A 43 9.08 -5.62 -5.62
C PRO A 43 7.71 -6.09 -5.15
N GLN A 44 6.73 -5.18 -5.13
CA GLN A 44 5.46 -5.41 -4.44
C GLN A 44 4.67 -6.60 -5.00
N LEU A 45 4.58 -6.73 -6.31
CA LEU A 45 3.85 -7.82 -6.94
C LEU A 45 4.48 -9.19 -6.63
N SER A 46 5.82 -9.25 -6.65
CA SER A 46 6.57 -10.45 -6.26
C SER A 46 6.37 -10.79 -4.79
N ALA A 47 6.35 -9.77 -3.90
CA ALA A 47 6.09 -9.98 -2.48
C ALA A 47 4.71 -10.60 -2.25
N ILE A 48 3.66 -10.05 -2.89
CA ILE A 48 2.29 -10.58 -2.79
C ILE A 48 2.24 -12.04 -3.26
N ASN A 49 2.79 -12.32 -4.44
CA ASN A 49 2.78 -13.68 -5.00
C ASN A 49 3.55 -14.69 -4.13
N ASN A 50 4.71 -14.29 -3.58
CA ASN A 50 5.49 -15.16 -2.69
C ASN A 50 4.73 -15.47 -1.39
N VAL A 51 4.09 -14.47 -0.79
CA VAL A 51 3.29 -14.64 0.43
C VAL A 51 2.04 -15.47 0.14
N TYR A 52 1.35 -15.21 -0.96
CA TYR A 52 0.20 -16.00 -1.39
C TYR A 52 0.55 -17.50 -1.54
N ASN A 53 1.61 -17.79 -2.26
CA ASN A 53 2.03 -19.18 -2.43
C ASN A 53 2.45 -19.84 -1.10
N ALA A 54 3.03 -19.08 -0.18
CA ALA A 54 3.44 -19.56 1.13
C ALA A 54 2.28 -19.86 2.08
N LEU A 55 1.16 -19.12 1.94
CA LEU A 55 -0.03 -19.22 2.79
C LEU A 55 -1.22 -19.89 2.09
N LYS A 56 -1.01 -20.41 0.89
CA LYS A 56 -2.07 -21.08 0.11
C LYS A 56 -2.68 -22.23 0.91
N GLY A 57 -4.02 -22.22 1.00
CA GLY A 57 -4.78 -23.20 1.78
C GLY A 57 -4.94 -22.86 3.26
N SER A 58 -4.38 -21.74 3.73
CA SER A 58 -4.70 -21.18 5.04
C SER A 58 -5.86 -20.18 4.95
N ASN A 59 -6.48 -19.88 6.11
CA ASN A 59 -7.52 -18.85 6.20
C ASN A 59 -6.97 -17.46 6.56
N ILE A 60 -5.68 -17.20 6.27
CA ILE A 60 -5.01 -15.94 6.61
C ILE A 60 -5.19 -14.94 5.49
N THR A 61 -5.80 -13.81 5.79
CA THR A 61 -6.04 -12.71 4.84
C THR A 61 -4.72 -12.02 4.44
N ILE A 62 -4.52 -11.82 3.15
CA ILE A 62 -3.35 -11.11 2.60
C ILE A 62 -3.74 -9.69 2.21
N VAL A 63 -3.15 -8.70 2.88
CA VAL A 63 -3.35 -7.27 2.62
C VAL A 63 -2.16 -6.73 1.83
N ALA A 64 -2.36 -6.36 0.57
CA ALA A 64 -1.33 -5.68 -0.22
C ALA A 64 -1.23 -4.22 0.20
N ASP A 65 -0.12 -3.83 0.85
CA ASP A 65 0.09 -2.50 1.41
C ASP A 65 1.12 -1.70 0.62
N GLY A 66 0.64 -0.68 -0.08
CA GLY A 66 1.46 0.28 -0.82
C GLY A 66 1.75 -0.10 -2.27
N GLY A 67 2.31 0.87 -2.99
CA GLY A 67 2.69 0.71 -4.40
C GLY A 67 1.54 0.89 -5.40
N VAL A 68 0.31 1.08 -4.94
CA VAL A 68 -0.86 1.31 -5.79
C VAL A 68 -0.90 2.78 -6.21
N LYS A 69 -0.72 3.04 -7.50
CA LYS A 69 -0.73 4.38 -8.11
C LYS A 69 -1.94 4.60 -9.01
N HIS A 70 -2.42 3.55 -9.63
CA HIS A 70 -3.54 3.55 -10.56
C HIS A 70 -4.57 2.51 -10.17
N THR A 71 -5.81 2.68 -10.61
CA THR A 71 -6.92 1.74 -10.33
C THR A 71 -6.58 0.33 -10.79
N GLY A 72 -5.95 0.16 -11.95
CA GLY A 72 -5.52 -1.13 -12.47
C GLY A 72 -4.49 -1.87 -11.58
N ASP A 73 -3.76 -1.15 -10.72
CA ASP A 73 -2.83 -1.80 -9.78
C ASP A 73 -3.56 -2.56 -8.69
N ILE A 74 -4.80 -2.16 -8.35
CA ILE A 74 -5.69 -2.91 -7.45
C ILE A 74 -5.97 -4.28 -8.04
N THR A 75 -6.40 -4.32 -9.32
CA THR A 75 -6.67 -5.56 -10.05
C THR A 75 -5.44 -6.47 -10.09
N LYS A 76 -4.25 -5.91 -10.36
CA LYS A 76 -3.00 -6.68 -10.38
C LYS A 76 -2.65 -7.25 -9.01
N ALA A 77 -2.85 -6.50 -7.93
CA ALA A 77 -2.59 -6.97 -6.58
C ALA A 77 -3.50 -8.14 -6.20
N ILE A 78 -4.79 -8.04 -6.49
CA ILE A 78 -5.78 -9.12 -6.28
C ILE A 78 -5.42 -10.34 -7.13
N ALA A 79 -5.11 -10.16 -8.42
CA ALA A 79 -4.71 -11.24 -9.31
C ALA A 79 -3.42 -11.95 -8.87
N ALA A 80 -2.51 -11.23 -8.18
CA ALA A 80 -1.30 -11.81 -7.60
C ALA A 80 -1.53 -12.58 -6.30
N GLY A 81 -2.77 -12.56 -5.76
CA GLY A 81 -3.18 -13.33 -4.59
C GLY A 81 -3.44 -12.52 -3.32
N ALA A 82 -3.57 -11.19 -3.42
CA ALA A 82 -4.05 -10.40 -2.30
C ALA A 82 -5.58 -10.50 -2.17
N ASP A 83 -6.08 -10.58 -0.94
CA ASP A 83 -7.52 -10.54 -0.65
C ASP A 83 -8.05 -9.11 -0.62
N CYS A 84 -7.23 -8.16 -0.20
CA CYS A 84 -7.55 -6.73 -0.19
C CYS A 84 -6.29 -5.88 -0.37
N VAL A 85 -6.51 -4.57 -0.61
CA VAL A 85 -5.43 -3.60 -0.80
C VAL A 85 -5.54 -2.45 0.18
N MET A 86 -4.41 -1.99 0.68
CA MET A 86 -4.32 -0.78 1.49
C MET A 86 -3.87 0.39 0.61
N LEU A 87 -4.70 1.43 0.59
CA LEU A 87 -4.50 2.60 -0.24
C LEU A 87 -4.07 3.80 0.62
N GLY A 88 -2.96 4.43 0.26
CA GLY A 88 -2.47 5.65 0.89
C GLY A 88 -2.68 6.88 -0.01
N SER A 89 -1.74 7.15 -0.92
CA SER A 89 -1.75 8.35 -1.76
C SER A 89 -2.99 8.48 -2.66
N MET A 90 -3.61 7.39 -3.04
CA MET A 90 -4.83 7.42 -3.85
C MET A 90 -6.00 8.05 -3.08
N LEU A 91 -6.04 7.89 -1.76
CA LEU A 91 -7.07 8.45 -0.88
C LEU A 91 -6.64 9.73 -0.16
N ALA A 92 -5.35 10.05 -0.11
CA ALA A 92 -4.82 11.19 0.64
C ALA A 92 -5.35 12.55 0.18
N GLY A 93 -5.82 12.68 -1.07
CA GLY A 93 -6.40 13.90 -1.63
C GLY A 93 -7.90 14.06 -1.41
N THR A 94 -8.59 13.11 -0.79
CA THR A 94 -10.05 13.19 -0.56
C THR A 94 -10.40 14.18 0.54
N LEU A 95 -11.65 14.65 0.53
CA LEU A 95 -12.17 15.58 1.54
C LEU A 95 -12.02 15.02 2.96
N GLU A 96 -12.32 13.74 3.13
CA GLU A 96 -12.34 13.02 4.40
C GLU A 96 -10.94 12.66 4.92
N SER A 97 -9.92 12.75 4.08
CA SER A 97 -8.53 12.55 4.51
C SER A 97 -8.11 13.59 5.56
N PRO A 98 -7.34 13.21 6.61
CA PRO A 98 -7.01 14.09 7.73
C PRO A 98 -6.01 15.21 7.39
N GLY A 99 -5.38 15.20 6.21
CA GLY A 99 -4.44 16.23 5.78
C GLY A 99 -5.12 17.60 5.63
N GLU A 100 -4.40 18.67 5.93
CA GLU A 100 -4.90 20.04 5.74
C GLU A 100 -5.09 20.35 4.27
N THR A 101 -6.18 21.08 3.96
CA THR A 101 -6.40 21.60 2.60
C THR A 101 -5.66 22.93 2.46
N ILE A 102 -4.78 23.00 1.47
CA ILE A 102 -3.98 24.19 1.16
C ILE A 102 -4.25 24.65 -0.27
N ILE A 103 -4.13 25.95 -0.52
CA ILE A 103 -4.14 26.53 -1.86
C ILE A 103 -2.68 26.82 -2.25
N TYR A 104 -2.26 26.29 -3.36
CA TYR A 104 -0.92 26.51 -3.92
C TYR A 104 -1.04 26.72 -5.43
N GLU A 105 -0.50 27.82 -5.93
CA GLU A 105 -0.59 28.23 -7.35
C GLU A 105 -2.03 28.15 -7.90
N GLY A 106 -3.00 28.65 -7.12
CA GLY A 106 -4.42 28.70 -7.50
C GLY A 106 -5.14 27.35 -7.49
N ARG A 107 -4.49 26.25 -7.05
CA ARG A 107 -5.07 24.90 -6.99
C ARG A 107 -5.17 24.39 -5.55
N LYS A 108 -6.18 23.58 -5.28
CA LYS A 108 -6.35 22.91 -3.98
C LYS A 108 -5.49 21.66 -3.89
N PHE A 109 -4.80 21.50 -2.77
CA PHE A 109 -4.03 20.32 -2.41
C PHE A 109 -4.38 19.90 -0.99
N LYS A 110 -4.05 18.67 -0.64
CA LYS A 110 -4.04 18.18 0.75
C LYS A 110 -2.61 17.85 1.16
N THR A 111 -2.27 18.13 2.41
CA THR A 111 -1.01 17.68 2.98
C THR A 111 -1.05 16.18 3.20
N TYR A 112 0.05 15.50 2.89
CA TYR A 112 0.17 14.07 3.05
C TYR A 112 1.55 13.74 3.59
N ARG A 113 1.62 13.08 4.75
CA ARG A 113 2.88 12.75 5.39
C ARG A 113 3.08 11.25 5.53
N GLY A 114 4.32 10.80 5.32
CA GLY A 114 4.75 9.43 5.58
C GLY A 114 4.88 9.17 7.09
N MET A 115 4.63 7.93 7.48
CA MET A 115 4.82 7.49 8.87
C MET A 115 6.28 7.61 9.34
N GLY A 116 7.23 7.53 8.41
CA GLY A 116 8.67 7.72 8.67
C GLY A 116 9.14 9.15 8.52
N SER A 117 8.25 10.14 8.34
CA SER A 117 8.63 11.56 8.39
C SER A 117 8.95 11.99 9.82
N VAL A 118 9.78 13.03 9.98
CA VAL A 118 10.14 13.56 11.30
C VAL A 118 8.87 13.94 12.08
N GLU A 119 7.92 14.61 11.43
CA GLU A 119 6.67 15.07 12.03
C GLU A 119 5.78 13.91 12.48
N ALA A 120 5.80 12.79 11.79
CA ALA A 120 5.05 11.61 12.20
C ALA A 120 5.76 10.88 13.35
N MET A 121 7.08 10.81 13.31
CA MET A 121 7.89 10.20 14.39
C MET A 121 7.75 10.97 15.69
N GLU A 122 7.68 12.29 15.67
CA GLU A 122 7.41 13.11 16.85
C GLU A 122 6.04 12.84 17.48
N LYS A 123 5.06 12.39 16.67
CA LYS A 123 3.70 12.07 17.10
C LYS A 123 3.47 10.59 17.43
N GLY A 124 4.52 9.76 17.50
CA GLY A 124 4.44 8.40 18.00
C GLY A 124 4.89 7.27 17.08
N SER A 125 5.24 7.53 15.80
CA SER A 125 5.63 6.46 14.88
C SER A 125 7.10 5.99 14.98
N LYS A 126 7.87 6.47 15.97
CA LYS A 126 9.30 6.15 16.17
C LYS A 126 9.56 4.64 16.35
N GLU A 127 8.65 3.93 17.02
CA GLU A 127 8.78 2.49 17.28
C GLU A 127 8.90 1.68 16.00
N ARG A 128 8.10 2.04 14.98
CA ARG A 128 8.10 1.37 13.68
C ARG A 128 9.45 1.44 12.96
N TYR A 129 10.27 2.45 13.32
CA TYR A 129 11.58 2.71 12.70
C TYR A 129 12.75 2.44 13.64
N PHE A 130 12.50 1.70 14.73
CA PHE A 130 13.52 1.35 15.75
C PHE A 130 14.23 2.57 16.35
N GLN A 131 13.55 3.70 16.43
CA GLN A 131 14.10 4.97 16.89
C GLN A 131 13.46 5.48 18.20
N SER A 132 12.79 4.61 18.95
CA SER A 132 12.08 4.96 20.19
C SER A 132 12.98 5.60 21.25
N SER A 133 14.26 5.18 21.31
CA SER A 133 15.25 5.69 22.27
C SER A 133 15.78 7.08 21.91
N ILE A 134 15.56 7.56 20.69
CA ILE A 134 16.09 8.85 20.22
C ILE A 134 15.17 9.97 20.70
N LYS A 135 15.69 10.79 21.66
CA LYS A 135 14.96 11.95 22.22
C LYS A 135 15.15 13.23 21.37
N ASP A 136 16.34 13.42 20.83
CA ASP A 136 16.68 14.60 20.01
C ASP A 136 16.17 14.40 18.58
N LYS A 137 15.26 15.26 18.15
CA LYS A 137 14.67 15.21 16.80
C LYS A 137 15.70 15.37 15.67
N ASN A 138 16.79 16.08 15.92
CA ASN A 138 17.86 16.29 14.93
C ASN A 138 18.69 15.05 14.67
N LYS A 139 18.55 14.02 15.53
CA LYS A 139 19.20 12.71 15.41
C LYS A 139 18.29 11.65 14.81
N LEU A 140 17.02 11.99 14.51
CA LEU A 140 16.13 11.09 13.81
C LEU A 140 16.56 10.94 12.34
N VAL A 141 16.52 9.70 11.84
CA VAL A 141 16.75 9.38 10.43
C VAL A 141 15.39 9.16 9.78
N PRO A 142 14.89 10.12 8.98
CA PRO A 142 13.59 9.99 8.37
C PRO A 142 13.61 8.99 7.20
N GLU A 143 12.62 8.11 7.18
CA GLU A 143 12.35 7.17 6.10
C GLU A 143 11.02 7.50 5.38
N GLY A 144 10.58 8.73 5.47
CA GLY A 144 9.38 9.25 4.83
C GLY A 144 9.42 10.76 4.70
N ILE A 145 8.61 11.28 3.79
CA ILE A 145 8.50 12.70 3.50
C ILE A 145 7.12 13.23 3.83
N VAL A 146 7.02 14.55 3.98
CA VAL A 146 5.76 15.28 3.93
C VAL A 146 5.63 15.88 2.54
N GLY A 147 4.52 15.62 1.89
CA GLY A 147 4.23 16.10 0.55
C GLY A 147 2.84 16.71 0.43
N ARG A 148 2.51 17.08 -0.78
CA ARG A 148 1.20 17.59 -1.18
C ARG A 148 0.63 16.69 -2.26
N VAL A 149 -0.66 16.38 -2.16
CA VAL A 149 -1.41 15.63 -3.18
C VAL A 149 -2.55 16.50 -3.69
N PRO A 150 -2.89 16.45 -4.97
CA PRO A 150 -4.04 17.18 -5.49
C PRO A 150 -5.31 16.81 -4.74
N TYR A 151 -6.14 17.81 -4.45
CA TYR A 151 -7.48 17.59 -3.91
C TYR A 151 -8.35 16.87 -4.95
N LYS A 152 -9.07 15.83 -4.51
CA LYS A 152 -9.81 14.90 -5.39
C LYS A 152 -11.33 14.88 -5.17
N GLY A 153 -11.86 15.77 -4.33
CA GLY A 153 -13.29 15.73 -3.95
C GLY A 153 -13.59 14.68 -2.88
N SER A 154 -14.78 14.12 -2.93
CA SER A 154 -15.25 13.17 -1.92
C SER A 154 -14.61 11.78 -2.05
N LEU A 155 -14.54 11.05 -0.94
CA LEU A 155 -14.13 9.64 -0.91
C LEU A 155 -15.07 8.79 -1.78
N VAL A 156 -16.38 9.08 -1.76
CA VAL A 156 -17.39 8.33 -2.51
C VAL A 156 -17.09 8.32 -4.01
N GLU A 157 -16.75 9.49 -4.58
CA GLU A 157 -16.38 9.60 -6.00
C GLU A 157 -15.12 8.80 -6.31
N SER A 158 -14.11 8.88 -5.44
CA SER A 158 -12.88 8.10 -5.58
C SER A 158 -13.15 6.59 -5.53
N MET A 159 -13.97 6.13 -4.58
CA MET A 159 -14.32 4.72 -4.44
C MET A 159 -15.13 4.20 -5.62
N PHE A 160 -16.02 5.03 -6.18
CA PHE A 160 -16.76 4.67 -7.40
C PHE A 160 -15.80 4.36 -8.56
N GLN A 161 -14.78 5.21 -8.76
CA GLN A 161 -13.76 5.00 -9.79
C GLN A 161 -12.92 3.73 -9.53
N PHE A 162 -12.52 3.49 -8.28
CA PHE A 162 -11.70 2.32 -7.94
C PHE A 162 -12.47 1.01 -8.12
N THR A 163 -13.72 0.96 -7.64
CA THR A 163 -14.56 -0.22 -7.82
C THR A 163 -14.96 -0.45 -9.28
N GLY A 164 -15.18 0.63 -10.04
CA GLY A 164 -15.43 0.55 -11.47
C GLY A 164 -14.25 -0.04 -12.25
N GLY A 165 -13.03 0.43 -11.95
CA GLY A 165 -11.82 -0.11 -12.56
C GLY A 165 -11.54 -1.56 -12.19
N LEU A 166 -11.79 -1.95 -10.94
CA LEU A 166 -11.67 -3.35 -10.51
C LEU A 166 -12.67 -4.25 -11.26
N LYS A 167 -13.94 -3.83 -11.33
CA LYS A 167 -14.99 -4.56 -12.08
C LYS A 167 -14.62 -4.73 -13.55
N SER A 168 -14.09 -3.67 -14.18
CA SER A 168 -13.61 -3.73 -15.57
C SER A 168 -12.46 -4.74 -15.73
N GLY A 169 -11.47 -4.70 -14.84
CA GLY A 169 -10.36 -5.63 -14.85
C GLY A 169 -10.79 -7.09 -14.67
N MET A 170 -11.71 -7.35 -13.76
CA MET A 170 -12.30 -8.68 -13.56
C MET A 170 -13.07 -9.16 -14.79
N GLY A 171 -13.90 -8.31 -15.40
CA GLY A 171 -14.68 -8.64 -16.59
C GLY A 171 -13.78 -9.01 -17.78
N LEU A 172 -12.75 -8.20 -18.05
CA LEU A 172 -11.80 -8.47 -19.13
C LEU A 172 -11.01 -9.77 -18.90
N SER A 173 -10.61 -10.05 -17.67
CA SER A 173 -9.90 -11.29 -17.32
C SER A 173 -10.77 -12.52 -17.58
N LEU A 174 -12.05 -12.49 -17.22
CA LEU A 174 -12.98 -13.60 -17.43
C LEU A 174 -13.24 -13.86 -18.93
N ILE A 175 -13.31 -12.84 -19.75
CA ILE A 175 -13.46 -12.99 -21.21
C ILE A 175 -12.25 -13.72 -21.81
N HIS A 176 -11.04 -13.41 -21.36
CA HIS A 176 -9.83 -14.10 -21.84
C HIS A 176 -9.70 -15.53 -21.35
N ILE A 177 -10.25 -15.84 -20.18
CA ILE A 177 -10.25 -17.22 -19.64
C ILE A 177 -11.31 -18.09 -20.33
N SER A 178 -12.44 -17.51 -20.75
CA SER A 178 -13.55 -18.25 -21.34
C SER A 178 -13.46 -18.50 -22.86
N GLU A 179 -12.47 -17.95 -23.54
CA GLU A 179 -12.29 -18.13 -24.99
C GLU A 179 -10.88 -18.67 -25.38
N PRO A 180 -10.48 -19.88 -24.95
CA PRO A 180 -9.22 -20.46 -25.40
C PRO A 180 -9.20 -20.81 -26.91
N THR A 181 -10.35 -20.79 -27.59
CA THR A 181 -10.51 -21.18 -29.01
C THR A 181 -10.22 -20.05 -30.00
N ARG A 182 -10.09 -18.80 -29.59
CA ARG A 182 -9.76 -17.68 -30.49
C ARG A 182 -8.32 -17.64 -31.00
N LEU A 183 -7.42 -18.41 -30.39
CA LEU A 183 -6.01 -18.51 -30.80
C LEU A 183 -5.73 -19.68 -31.76
N ALA A 184 -6.75 -20.42 -32.18
CA ALA A 184 -6.61 -21.58 -33.05
C ALA A 184 -7.19 -21.38 -34.48
N SER A 185 -7.48 -20.12 -34.86
CA SER A 185 -7.94 -19.77 -36.21
C SER A 185 -7.03 -18.78 -36.90
#